data_cb341640a7a968bc686fc2829d0395b1
#
_entry.id   cb341640a7a968bc686fc2829d0395b1
#
_cell.length_a   1.000
_cell.length_b   1.000
_cell.length_c   1.000
_cell.angle_alpha   90.00
_cell.angle_beta   90.00
_cell.angle_gamma   90.00
#
_symmetry.space_group_name_H-M   'P 1'
#
loop_
_entity.id
_entity.type
_entity.pdbx_description
1 polymer ?
#
loop_
_entity_poly.entity_id
_entity_poly.type
_entity_poly.pdbx_seq_one_letter_code
_entity_poly.pdbx_strand_id
1 'polypeptide(L)'
;MVDRWEKRGSEPLHDYGFLRLRKDRYRHPNLEGERDFLVIDALNWVNVVAVTPDQDIVLIRQFRYGVGDTRWEIPAGVIEPGEPAIDAAVRELREETGYAGDPPEPLCEVEPNPAIQSNLCTSYLIRNATLQHPTEWDENEVIEVVLKSQQEVRQMITSGEFSHALLQLPLLHFLTGIGPAASGGESAR
;
A
#
# COMPACT_ATOMS: atom_id res chain seq x y z
N MET A 1 30.32 8.50 -1.61
CA MET A 1 29.27 7.89 -2.44
C MET A 1 29.07 6.48 -1.91
N VAL A 2 27.82 6.01 -1.79
CA VAL A 2 27.57 4.62 -1.38
C VAL A 2 27.66 3.73 -2.63
N ASP A 3 28.56 2.73 -2.59
CA ASP A 3 28.74 1.82 -3.72
C ASP A 3 27.57 0.85 -3.84
N ARG A 4 27.21 0.49 -5.07
CA ARG A 4 26.21 -0.53 -5.34
C ARG A 4 26.76 -1.92 -5.08
N TRP A 5 25.98 -2.75 -4.40
CA TRP A 5 26.23 -4.18 -4.29
C TRP A 5 25.81 -4.88 -5.59
N GLU A 6 26.61 -5.84 -6.02
CA GLU A 6 26.31 -6.67 -7.18
C GLU A 6 25.62 -7.96 -6.75
N LYS A 7 24.40 -8.20 -7.27
CA LYS A 7 23.69 -9.46 -7.02
C LYS A 7 24.37 -10.61 -7.75
N ARG A 8 24.76 -11.65 -7.04
CA ARG A 8 25.46 -12.83 -7.55
C ARG A 8 24.55 -14.03 -7.75
N GLY A 9 23.44 -14.08 -7.03
CA GLY A 9 22.49 -15.18 -7.12
C GLY A 9 21.28 -14.98 -6.24
N SER A 10 20.30 -15.84 -6.45
CA SER A 10 19.06 -15.88 -5.66
C SER A 10 18.67 -17.34 -5.46
N GLU A 11 18.35 -17.71 -4.23
CA GLU A 11 17.92 -19.04 -3.84
C GLU A 11 16.52 -18.93 -3.23
N PRO A 12 15.47 -19.56 -3.83
CA PRO A 12 14.16 -19.61 -3.22
C PRO A 12 14.22 -20.46 -1.94
N LEU A 13 13.61 -19.97 -0.87
CA LEU A 13 13.56 -20.67 0.42
C LEU A 13 12.17 -21.26 0.66
N HIS A 14 11.12 -20.46 0.46
CA HIS A 14 9.73 -20.89 0.65
C HIS A 14 8.77 -20.07 -0.20
N ASP A 15 7.69 -20.70 -0.64
CA ASP A 15 6.58 -20.07 -1.38
C ASP A 15 5.26 -20.30 -0.63
N TYR A 16 4.62 -19.20 -0.21
CA TYR A 16 3.31 -19.19 0.44
C TYR A 16 2.18 -18.74 -0.52
N GLY A 17 2.47 -18.60 -1.82
CA GLY A 17 1.53 -18.08 -2.81
C GLY A 17 1.51 -16.56 -2.86
N PHE A 18 0.96 -15.91 -1.85
CA PHE A 18 0.86 -14.45 -1.76
C PHE A 18 2.19 -13.75 -1.42
N LEU A 19 3.15 -14.47 -0.85
CA LEU A 19 4.52 -14.03 -0.62
C LEU A 19 5.51 -15.18 -0.76
N ARG A 20 6.75 -14.86 -1.12
CA ARG A 20 7.85 -15.80 -1.21
C ARG A 20 9.01 -15.33 -0.35
N LEU A 21 9.71 -16.28 0.25
CA LEU A 21 10.99 -16.01 0.89
C LEU A 21 12.11 -16.48 -0.04
N ARG A 22 13.10 -15.62 -0.25
CA ARG A 22 14.31 -15.95 -0.99
C ARG A 22 15.55 -15.45 -0.27
N LYS A 23 16.68 -16.04 -0.58
CA LYS A 23 17.97 -15.62 -0.11
C LYS A 23 18.78 -15.10 -1.30
N ASP A 24 19.07 -13.81 -1.29
CA ASP A 24 19.85 -13.16 -2.33
C ASP A 24 21.30 -13.02 -1.88
N ARG A 25 22.22 -13.40 -2.76
CA ARG A 25 23.66 -13.27 -2.53
C ARG A 25 24.20 -12.05 -3.24
N TYR A 26 24.95 -11.25 -2.48
CA TYR A 26 25.54 -10.01 -2.98
C TYR A 26 27.03 -9.92 -2.69
N ARG A 27 27.75 -9.21 -3.57
CA ARG A 27 29.15 -8.83 -3.40
C ARG A 27 29.27 -7.30 -3.42
N HIS A 28 29.97 -6.77 -2.43
CA HIS A 28 30.32 -5.36 -2.40
C HIS A 28 31.69 -5.16 -3.07
N PRO A 29 31.90 -4.09 -3.89
CA PRO A 29 33.16 -3.89 -4.60
C PRO A 29 34.38 -3.72 -3.68
N ASN A 30 34.17 -3.16 -2.48
CA ASN A 30 35.22 -2.79 -1.54
C ASN A 30 35.27 -3.68 -0.29
N LEU A 31 34.52 -4.79 -0.25
CA LEU A 31 34.53 -5.75 0.86
C LEU A 31 34.91 -7.14 0.35
N GLU A 32 35.66 -7.90 1.16
CA GLU A 32 35.96 -9.27 0.82
C GLU A 32 34.77 -10.20 1.01
N GLY A 33 34.63 -11.14 0.10
CA GLY A 33 33.65 -12.21 0.12
C GLY A 33 32.24 -11.74 -0.33
N GLU A 34 31.34 -12.71 -0.30
CA GLU A 34 29.92 -12.54 -0.61
C GLU A 34 29.10 -12.62 0.68
N ARG A 35 27.90 -12.03 0.65
CA ARG A 35 26.97 -12.03 1.78
C ARG A 35 25.59 -12.41 1.33
N ASP A 36 24.90 -13.19 2.16
CA ASP A 36 23.53 -13.61 1.93
C ASP A 36 22.56 -12.71 2.70
N PHE A 37 21.50 -12.30 2.04
CA PHE A 37 20.42 -11.46 2.60
C PHE A 37 19.08 -12.13 2.37
N LEU A 38 18.22 -12.11 3.40
CA LEU A 38 16.86 -12.58 3.29
C LEU A 38 16.00 -11.50 2.64
N VAL A 39 15.19 -11.89 1.67
CA VAL A 39 14.23 -11.01 0.97
C VAL A 39 12.85 -11.65 1.01
N ILE A 40 11.86 -10.84 1.35
CA ILE A 40 10.44 -11.13 1.20
C ILE A 40 10.01 -10.59 -0.15
N ASP A 41 9.61 -11.49 -1.04
CA ASP A 41 9.12 -11.19 -2.38
C ASP A 41 7.60 -11.29 -2.36
N ALA A 42 6.93 -10.16 -2.20
CA ALA A 42 5.49 -10.05 -2.13
C ALA A 42 4.92 -9.45 -3.42
N LEU A 43 3.63 -9.64 -3.65
CA LEU A 43 2.91 -8.91 -4.69
C LEU A 43 2.87 -7.41 -4.35
N ASN A 44 2.73 -6.58 -5.37
CA ASN A 44 2.55 -5.13 -5.17
C ASN A 44 1.20 -4.85 -4.52
N TRP A 45 1.12 -3.74 -3.80
CA TRP A 45 -0.08 -3.30 -3.10
C TRP A 45 -0.60 -1.99 -3.67
N VAL A 46 -1.91 -1.81 -3.49
CA VAL A 46 -2.57 -0.54 -3.78
C VAL A 46 -3.34 -0.08 -2.54
N ASN A 47 -3.48 1.23 -2.38
CA ASN A 47 -4.42 1.81 -1.43
C ASN A 47 -5.08 3.07 -2.00
N VAL A 48 -6.21 3.44 -1.42
CA VAL A 48 -7.07 4.51 -1.95
C VAL A 48 -7.46 5.50 -0.86
N VAL A 49 -7.13 6.76 -1.07
CA VAL A 49 -7.77 7.87 -0.34
C VAL A 49 -9.06 8.22 -1.09
N ALA A 50 -10.20 7.74 -0.60
CA ALA A 50 -11.50 8.04 -1.19
C ALA A 50 -12.17 9.18 -0.43
N VAL A 51 -12.61 10.23 -1.16
CA VAL A 51 -13.19 11.46 -0.58
C VAL A 51 -14.58 11.66 -1.13
N THR A 52 -15.56 11.81 -0.23
CA THR A 52 -16.96 12.05 -0.59
C THR A 52 -17.20 13.49 -1.12
N PRO A 53 -18.34 13.78 -1.74
CA PRO A 53 -18.73 15.16 -2.10
C PRO A 53 -18.74 16.11 -0.88
N ASP A 54 -19.05 15.60 0.31
CA ASP A 54 -19.04 16.35 1.57
C ASP A 54 -17.65 16.51 2.19
N GLN A 55 -16.60 16.07 1.48
CA GLN A 55 -15.18 16.12 1.89
C GLN A 55 -14.81 15.19 3.05
N ASP A 56 -15.64 14.22 3.37
CA ASP A 56 -15.30 13.16 4.30
C ASP A 56 -14.43 12.08 3.62
N ILE A 57 -13.58 11.44 4.41
CA ILE A 57 -12.70 10.36 3.96
C ILE A 57 -13.35 9.03 4.30
N VAL A 58 -13.39 8.12 3.34
CA VAL A 58 -13.83 6.73 3.55
C VAL A 58 -12.72 5.98 4.24
N LEU A 59 -12.94 5.60 5.49
CA LEU A 59 -12.06 4.74 6.26
C LEU A 59 -12.68 3.37 6.43
N ILE A 60 -11.80 2.40 6.68
CA ILE A 60 -12.19 1.06 7.10
C ILE A 60 -11.55 0.73 8.44
N ARG A 61 -12.15 -0.23 9.14
CA ARG A 61 -11.60 -0.80 10.36
C ARG A 61 -11.67 -2.31 10.25
N GLN A 62 -10.53 -2.98 10.41
CA GLN A 62 -10.44 -4.43 10.31
C GLN A 62 -9.40 -5.01 11.26
N PHE A 63 -9.50 -6.31 11.53
CA PHE A 63 -8.53 -7.03 12.36
C PHE A 63 -7.27 -7.34 11.55
N ARG A 64 -6.10 -7.02 12.10
CA ARG A 64 -4.80 -7.32 11.48
C ARG A 64 -4.04 -8.36 12.30
N TYR A 65 -3.90 -9.54 11.73
CA TYR A 65 -3.30 -10.71 12.38
C TYR A 65 -1.86 -10.46 12.85
N GLY A 66 -1.08 -9.68 12.09
CA GLY A 66 0.31 -9.37 12.43
C GLY A 66 0.48 -8.56 13.72
N VAL A 67 -0.54 -7.83 14.14
CA VAL A 67 -0.54 -7.05 15.38
C VAL A 67 -1.55 -7.57 16.41
N GLY A 68 -2.40 -8.54 16.03
CA GLY A 68 -3.38 -9.17 16.91
C GLY A 68 -4.49 -8.24 17.40
N ASP A 69 -4.83 -7.20 16.63
CA ASP A 69 -5.80 -6.18 17.03
C ASP A 69 -6.41 -5.48 15.81
N THR A 70 -7.51 -4.73 16.01
CA THR A 70 -8.15 -3.94 14.95
C THR A 70 -7.35 -2.67 14.65
N ARG A 71 -7.35 -2.26 13.38
CA ARG A 71 -6.69 -1.03 12.92
C ARG A 71 -7.61 -0.20 12.05
N TRP A 72 -7.43 1.12 12.16
CA TRP A 72 -7.99 2.08 11.21
C TRP A 72 -7.13 2.13 9.96
N GLU A 73 -7.77 2.08 8.82
CA GLU A 73 -7.13 2.00 7.52
C GLU A 73 -7.93 2.77 6.46
N ILE A 74 -7.32 2.99 5.31
CA ILE A 74 -8.01 3.32 4.05
C ILE A 74 -8.14 2.04 3.23
N PRO A 75 -9.08 1.93 2.29
CA PRO A 75 -9.23 0.78 1.41
C PRO A 75 -7.90 0.42 0.72
N ALA A 76 -7.55 -0.87 0.77
CA ALA A 76 -6.23 -1.33 0.33
C ALA A 76 -6.18 -2.84 0.09
N GLY A 77 -5.49 -3.26 -0.95
CA GLY A 77 -5.29 -4.68 -1.20
C GLY A 77 -4.12 -4.99 -2.12
N VAL A 78 -4.11 -6.21 -2.61
CA VAL A 78 -3.07 -6.75 -3.48
C VAL A 78 -3.42 -6.44 -4.93
N ILE A 79 -2.42 -6.02 -5.70
CA ILE A 79 -2.54 -5.94 -7.16
C ILE A 79 -2.38 -7.36 -7.72
N GLU A 80 -3.41 -7.86 -8.42
CA GLU A 80 -3.39 -9.19 -9.00
C GLU A 80 -2.38 -9.31 -10.15
N PRO A 81 -1.86 -10.50 -10.43
CA PRO A 81 -0.93 -10.70 -11.54
C PRO A 81 -1.52 -10.26 -12.89
N GLY A 82 -0.91 -9.24 -13.50
CA GLY A 82 -1.36 -8.69 -14.78
C GLY A 82 -2.44 -7.61 -14.67
N GLU A 83 -2.92 -7.30 -13.47
CA GLU A 83 -3.85 -6.21 -13.21
C GLU A 83 -3.12 -4.86 -13.19
N PRO A 84 -3.60 -3.82 -13.88
CA PRO A 84 -3.11 -2.46 -13.70
C PRO A 84 -3.41 -1.95 -12.28
N ALA A 85 -2.44 -1.27 -11.66
CA ALA A 85 -2.62 -0.75 -10.28
C ALA A 85 -3.83 0.19 -10.14
N ILE A 86 -4.15 0.95 -11.19
CA ILE A 86 -5.32 1.83 -11.22
C ILE A 86 -6.65 1.06 -11.16
N ASP A 87 -6.72 -0.09 -11.82
CA ASP A 87 -7.90 -0.96 -11.83
C ASP A 87 -8.05 -1.66 -10.48
N ALA A 88 -6.94 -2.12 -9.89
CA ALA A 88 -6.90 -2.65 -8.53
C ALA A 88 -7.43 -1.63 -7.51
N ALA A 89 -7.06 -0.35 -7.64
CA ALA A 89 -7.55 0.71 -6.75
C ALA A 89 -9.08 0.86 -6.80
N VAL A 90 -9.67 0.81 -7.98
CA VAL A 90 -11.13 0.87 -8.16
C VAL A 90 -11.81 -0.37 -7.61
N ARG A 91 -11.24 -1.56 -7.88
CA ARG A 91 -11.75 -2.84 -7.40
C ARG A 91 -11.76 -2.90 -5.87
N GLU A 92 -10.63 -2.65 -5.22
CA GLU A 92 -10.49 -2.69 -3.75
C GLU A 92 -11.43 -1.71 -3.06
N LEU A 93 -11.52 -0.45 -3.54
CA LEU A 93 -12.47 0.51 -2.99
C LEU A 93 -13.91 -0.02 -3.05
N ARG A 94 -14.31 -0.58 -4.18
CA ARG A 94 -15.65 -1.13 -4.38
C ARG A 94 -15.90 -2.34 -3.48
N GLU A 95 -15.00 -3.31 -3.49
CA GLU A 95 -15.16 -4.59 -2.79
C GLU A 95 -15.19 -4.40 -1.27
N GLU A 96 -14.27 -3.63 -0.72
CA GLU A 96 -14.18 -3.41 0.72
C GLU A 96 -15.28 -2.48 1.25
N THR A 97 -15.70 -1.47 0.45
CA THR A 97 -16.55 -0.38 0.98
C THR A 97 -17.86 -0.18 0.25
N GLY A 98 -18.02 -0.67 -0.97
CA GLY A 98 -19.16 -0.36 -1.83
C GLY A 98 -19.12 1.04 -2.46
N TYR A 99 -18.08 1.85 -2.19
CA TYR A 99 -17.93 3.18 -2.74
C TYR A 99 -17.32 3.14 -4.15
N ALA A 100 -17.74 4.11 -4.98
CA ALA A 100 -17.15 4.41 -6.27
C ALA A 100 -17.21 5.94 -6.51
N GLY A 101 -16.28 6.48 -7.31
CA GLY A 101 -16.18 7.92 -7.53
C GLY A 101 -15.55 8.26 -8.88
N ASP A 102 -14.92 9.42 -8.95
CA ASP A 102 -14.20 9.90 -10.12
C ASP A 102 -13.02 8.96 -10.50
N PRO A 103 -12.47 9.06 -11.72
CA PRO A 103 -11.28 8.32 -12.10
C PRO A 103 -10.13 8.52 -11.10
N PRO A 104 -9.39 7.44 -10.73
CA PRO A 104 -8.30 7.54 -9.77
C PRO A 104 -7.18 8.48 -10.24
N GLU A 105 -6.76 9.38 -9.36
CA GLU A 105 -5.59 10.25 -9.53
C GLU A 105 -4.40 9.64 -8.79
N PRO A 106 -3.20 9.44 -9.42
CA PRO A 106 -2.02 8.97 -8.72
C PRO A 106 -1.65 9.94 -7.57
N LEU A 107 -1.35 9.40 -6.39
CA LEU A 107 -1.02 10.20 -5.21
C LEU A 107 0.44 10.01 -4.78
N CYS A 108 0.89 8.78 -4.57
CA CYS A 108 2.29 8.45 -4.34
C CYS A 108 2.55 6.95 -4.59
N GLU A 109 3.83 6.60 -4.73
CA GLU A 109 4.31 5.23 -4.77
C GLU A 109 5.50 5.10 -3.83
N VAL A 110 5.54 4.03 -3.06
CA VAL A 110 6.58 3.82 -2.05
C VAL A 110 7.00 2.36 -1.95
N GLU A 111 8.20 2.16 -1.43
CA GLU A 111 8.72 0.85 -1.03
C GLU A 111 8.33 0.59 0.43
N PRO A 112 7.50 -0.43 0.75
CA PRO A 112 7.01 -0.68 2.11
C PRO A 112 8.12 -0.89 3.13
N ASN A 113 9.10 -1.69 2.78
CA ASN A 113 10.28 -1.94 3.61
C ASN A 113 11.48 -2.35 2.73
N PRO A 114 12.17 -1.37 2.10
CA PRO A 114 13.24 -1.64 1.13
C PRO A 114 14.44 -2.40 1.71
N ALA A 115 14.52 -2.53 3.04
CA ALA A 115 15.57 -3.31 3.68
C ALA A 115 15.41 -4.83 3.47
N ILE A 116 14.16 -5.31 3.33
CA ILE A 116 13.87 -6.75 3.25
C ILE A 116 12.72 -7.11 2.30
N GLN A 117 11.98 -6.15 1.77
CA GLN A 117 10.86 -6.37 0.85
C GLN A 117 11.16 -5.83 -0.55
N SER A 118 10.62 -6.49 -1.57
CA SER A 118 10.85 -6.12 -2.98
C SER A 118 9.64 -5.50 -3.66
N ASN A 119 8.48 -5.46 -3.00
CA ASN A 119 7.25 -4.94 -3.56
C ASN A 119 7.11 -3.42 -3.42
N LEU A 120 6.21 -2.86 -4.22
CA LEU A 120 5.79 -1.47 -4.18
C LEU A 120 4.37 -1.36 -3.58
N CYS A 121 4.06 -0.18 -3.08
CA CYS A 121 2.71 0.22 -2.67
C CYS A 121 2.35 1.52 -3.41
N THR A 122 1.36 1.44 -4.30
CA THR A 122 0.89 2.59 -5.09
C THR A 122 -0.40 3.14 -4.48
N SER A 123 -0.46 4.44 -4.29
CA SER A 123 -1.61 5.12 -3.67
C SER A 123 -2.34 5.99 -4.68
N TYR A 124 -3.66 5.93 -4.64
CA TYR A 124 -4.54 6.74 -5.48
C TYR A 124 -5.49 7.60 -4.66
N LEU A 125 -5.91 8.72 -5.24
CA LEU A 125 -6.99 9.56 -4.75
C LEU A 125 -8.21 9.36 -5.65
N ILE A 126 -9.37 9.06 -5.05
CA ILE A 126 -10.66 9.00 -5.73
C ILE A 126 -11.57 10.04 -5.10
N ARG A 127 -12.01 11.03 -5.90
CA ARG A 127 -12.91 12.09 -5.46
C ARG A 127 -14.37 11.75 -5.73
N ASN A 128 -15.27 12.51 -5.10
CA ASN A 128 -16.71 12.37 -5.25
C ASN A 128 -17.19 10.92 -5.01
N ALA A 129 -16.53 10.23 -4.09
CA ALA A 129 -16.85 8.85 -3.76
C ALA A 129 -18.22 8.77 -3.06
N THR A 130 -19.11 7.93 -3.59
CA THR A 130 -20.46 7.69 -3.07
C THR A 130 -20.71 6.19 -2.97
N LEU A 131 -21.58 5.78 -2.04
CA LEU A 131 -21.97 4.38 -1.90
C LEU A 131 -22.86 3.97 -3.07
N GLN A 132 -22.38 3.07 -3.92
CA GLN A 132 -23.06 2.65 -5.16
C GLN A 132 -23.27 1.15 -5.26
N HIS A 133 -22.52 0.35 -4.50
CA HIS A 133 -22.49 -1.11 -4.59
C HIS A 133 -22.63 -1.75 -3.21
N PRO A 134 -23.09 -3.01 -3.11
CA PRO A 134 -22.85 -3.82 -1.92
C PRO A 134 -21.35 -4.10 -1.78
N THR A 135 -20.91 -4.38 -0.56
CA THR A 135 -19.55 -4.88 -0.30
C THR A 135 -19.41 -6.32 -0.76
N GLU A 136 -18.21 -6.70 -1.18
CA GLU A 136 -17.89 -8.06 -1.69
C GLU A 136 -16.66 -8.59 -0.95
N TRP A 137 -16.78 -8.84 0.37
CA TRP A 137 -15.68 -9.26 1.23
C TRP A 137 -15.31 -10.73 1.01
N ASP A 138 -14.05 -11.03 1.15
CA ASP A 138 -13.55 -12.40 1.19
C ASP A 138 -14.01 -13.13 2.48
N GLU A 139 -13.94 -14.46 2.47
CA GLU A 139 -14.45 -15.32 3.59
C GLU A 139 -13.85 -14.96 4.96
N ASN A 140 -12.65 -14.38 5.00
CA ASN A 140 -11.93 -14.03 6.22
C ASN A 140 -11.91 -12.53 6.52
N GLU A 141 -12.64 -11.74 5.73
CA GLU A 141 -12.72 -10.29 5.90
C GLU A 141 -13.96 -9.90 6.71
N VAL A 142 -13.74 -9.12 7.74
CA VAL A 142 -14.80 -8.46 8.50
C VAL A 142 -14.40 -7.00 8.62
N ILE A 143 -15.04 -6.16 7.81
CA ILE A 143 -14.69 -4.75 7.63
C ILE A 143 -15.82 -3.85 8.13
N GLU A 144 -15.48 -2.86 8.94
CA GLU A 144 -16.37 -1.75 9.29
C GLU A 144 -16.02 -0.54 8.42
N VAL A 145 -16.98 -0.01 7.66
CA VAL A 145 -16.80 1.18 6.82
C VAL A 145 -17.31 2.40 7.55
N VAL A 146 -16.47 3.44 7.67
CA VAL A 146 -16.79 4.65 8.44
C VAL A 146 -16.35 5.90 7.67
N LEU A 147 -17.20 6.91 7.64
CA LEU A 147 -16.83 8.24 7.14
C LEU A 147 -16.27 9.09 8.28
N LYS A 148 -15.16 9.76 8.00
CA LYS A 148 -14.50 10.69 8.92
C LYS A 148 -14.16 11.99 8.21
N SER A 149 -14.44 13.11 8.86
CA SER A 149 -13.98 14.40 8.36
C SER A 149 -12.44 14.46 8.29
N GLN A 150 -11.92 15.28 7.39
CA GLN A 150 -10.47 15.50 7.28
C GLN A 150 -9.85 15.96 8.61
N GLN A 151 -10.60 16.70 9.44
CA GLN A 151 -10.13 17.15 10.74
C GLN A 151 -10.01 15.97 11.73
N GLU A 152 -10.99 15.06 11.79
CA GLU A 152 -10.92 13.85 12.61
C GLU A 152 -9.76 12.97 12.19
N VAL A 153 -9.56 12.75 10.88
CA VAL A 153 -8.43 11.95 10.37
C VAL A 153 -7.08 12.56 10.77
N ARG A 154 -6.94 13.91 10.70
CA ARG A 154 -5.72 14.58 11.22
C ARG A 154 -5.51 14.31 12.72
N GLN A 155 -6.58 14.33 13.51
CA GLN A 155 -6.52 14.04 14.95
C GLN A 155 -6.13 12.58 15.20
N MET A 156 -6.73 11.63 14.47
CA MET A 156 -6.40 10.20 14.58
C MET A 156 -4.93 9.92 14.25
N ILE A 157 -4.37 10.60 13.24
CA ILE A 157 -2.95 10.49 12.89
C ILE A 157 -2.08 11.06 14.03
N THR A 158 -2.39 12.26 14.51
CA THR A 158 -1.57 12.93 15.53
C THR A 158 -1.66 12.29 16.91
N SER A 159 -2.78 11.65 17.24
CA SER A 159 -2.96 10.88 18.49
C SER A 159 -2.32 9.48 18.44
N GLY A 160 -1.94 9.00 17.25
CA GLY A 160 -1.45 7.63 17.04
C GLY A 160 -2.55 6.57 16.93
N GLU A 161 -3.81 6.95 16.91
CA GLU A 161 -4.95 6.05 16.70
C GLU A 161 -4.91 5.43 15.30
N PHE A 162 -4.53 6.22 14.28
CA PHE A 162 -4.25 5.71 12.95
C PHE A 162 -2.76 5.37 12.83
N SER A 163 -2.39 4.12 13.04
CA SER A 163 -0.99 3.71 13.27
C SER A 163 -0.30 3.00 12.08
N HIS A 164 -1.06 2.68 11.00
CA HIS A 164 -0.50 1.97 9.85
C HIS A 164 0.28 2.93 8.93
N ALA A 165 1.61 2.85 8.93
CA ALA A 165 2.50 3.81 8.27
C ALA A 165 2.25 3.96 6.76
N LEU A 166 2.05 2.84 6.03
CA LEU A 166 1.79 2.86 4.58
C LEU A 166 0.47 3.55 4.21
N LEU A 167 -0.50 3.54 5.12
CA LEU A 167 -1.80 4.13 4.90
C LEU A 167 -1.89 5.56 5.46
N GLN A 168 -1.03 5.91 6.44
CA GLN A 168 -0.87 7.30 6.88
C GLN A 168 -0.25 8.18 5.80
N LEU A 169 0.72 7.65 5.05
CA LEU A 169 1.47 8.44 4.08
C LEU A 169 0.58 9.06 3.00
N PRO A 170 -0.28 8.31 2.26
CA PRO A 170 -1.18 8.90 1.29
C PRO A 170 -2.19 9.85 1.92
N LEU A 171 -2.67 9.58 3.13
CA LEU A 171 -3.52 10.52 3.87
C LEU A 171 -2.79 11.84 4.14
N LEU A 172 -1.52 11.80 4.55
CA LEU A 172 -0.71 12.99 4.76
C LEU A 172 -0.47 13.75 3.45
N HIS A 173 -0.19 13.06 2.34
CA HIS A 173 -0.09 13.68 1.01
C HIS A 173 -1.37 14.43 0.66
N PHE A 174 -2.52 13.78 0.78
CA PHE A 174 -3.82 14.40 0.52
C PHE A 174 -4.08 15.58 1.47
N LEU A 175 -3.95 15.37 2.77
CA LEU A 175 -4.27 16.37 3.80
C LEU A 175 -3.36 17.59 3.80
N THR A 176 -2.12 17.48 3.31
CA THR A 176 -1.16 18.59 3.24
C THR A 176 -1.07 19.24 1.86
N GLY A 177 -1.76 18.67 0.85
CA GLY A 177 -1.72 19.16 -0.52
C GLY A 177 -0.37 18.92 -1.21
N ILE A 178 0.45 17.98 -0.71
CA ILE A 178 1.65 17.53 -1.39
C ILE A 178 1.18 16.69 -2.58
N GLY A 179 1.36 17.21 -3.79
CA GLY A 179 1.01 16.50 -5.03
C GLY A 179 1.90 15.28 -5.29
N PRO A 180 1.56 14.45 -6.28
CA PRO A 180 2.40 13.33 -6.66
C PRO A 180 3.80 13.85 -6.97
N ALA A 181 4.82 13.17 -6.43
CA ALA A 181 6.18 13.40 -6.90
C ALA A 181 6.17 13.19 -8.42
N ALA A 182 6.61 14.19 -9.17
CA ALA A 182 6.70 14.06 -10.62
C ALA A 182 7.39 12.72 -10.92
N SER A 183 6.68 11.81 -11.62
CA SER A 183 7.19 10.50 -11.99
C SER A 183 8.49 10.72 -12.79
N GLY A 184 9.61 10.63 -12.10
CA GLY A 184 10.93 10.58 -12.73
C GLY A 184 10.95 9.34 -13.60
N GLY A 185 11.19 9.55 -14.88
CA GLY A 185 11.05 8.65 -15.99
C GLY A 185 11.42 7.19 -15.76
N GLU A 186 10.82 6.35 -16.58
CA GLU A 186 11.06 4.92 -16.77
C GLU A 186 12.43 4.44 -16.28
N SER A 187 12.44 3.81 -15.13
CA SER A 187 13.53 2.93 -14.73
C SER A 187 13.11 1.52 -15.16
N ALA A 188 13.58 1.11 -16.33
CA ALA A 188 13.58 -0.30 -16.70
C ALA A 188 14.30 -1.09 -15.59
N ARG A 189 13.58 -1.91 -14.87
CA ARG A 189 14.11 -2.94 -13.95
C ARG A 189 13.86 -4.32 -14.53
#